data_2cd595b3b9665b5dc5fb5f80c1ef0fef
#
_entry.id   2cd595b3b9665b5dc5fb5f80c1ef0fef
#
_cell.length_a   1.000
_cell.length_b   1.000
_cell.length_c   1.000
_cell.angle_alpha   90.00
_cell.angle_beta   90.00
_cell.angle_gamma   90.00
#
_symmetry.space_group_name_H-M   'P 1'
#
loop_
_entity.id
_entity.type
_entity.pdbx_description
1 polymer ?
#
loop_
_entity_poly.entity_id
_entity_poly.type
_entity_poly.pdbx_seq_one_letter_code
_entity_poly.pdbx_strand_id
1 'polypeptide(L)'
;MFFPRTSQRLLGAIFILLTIIPAAGAATPLHKVVFVFAGFNERTGYIFVAKDLRFFEEQGLDAQIVQVRNGQVAVSALAANEAQFYSVSATGASLGAMAAGLDLAFIAGIVNKLDGDFVVAPKIAAPADLKGKFIGIQSIGGGVWTFTMLALDHWGLVPERDKIQFRIVGDQAVLAQGLISGTVDAAYLGYTFSKVVQRQGFRVLQDLAKVDIPYQGVGIVARRSFLDQSPDVAERALKAIAKSVAYFQDAANKQSVVNILMKWLRLPQVDDAVAGQEAMRTLYSKRIFPTVEGVRNTVRILSRIDAKFAKLKAEDLVDERIVRKLERDGVFK
;
A
#
# COMPACT_ATOMS: atom_id res chain seq x y z
N MET A 1 47.31 83.69 -45.26
CA MET A 1 45.89 83.41 -45.54
C MET A 1 45.51 82.19 -44.76
N PHE A 2 44.89 82.36 -43.62
CA PHE A 2 44.55 81.27 -42.66
C PHE A 2 43.09 80.88 -42.78
N PHE A 3 42.84 79.59 -42.94
CA PHE A 3 41.50 79.01 -42.79
C PHE A 3 41.40 78.17 -41.48
N PRO A 4 40.38 78.35 -40.67
CA PRO A 4 40.22 77.50 -39.50
C PRO A 4 39.43 76.24 -39.79
N ARG A 5 39.92 75.14 -39.26
CA ARG A 5 39.20 73.80 -39.22
C ARG A 5 38.15 73.75 -38.15
N THR A 6 36.90 73.58 -38.52
CA THR A 6 35.79 73.25 -37.61
C THR A 6 35.75 71.76 -37.35
N SER A 7 35.94 71.36 -36.08
CA SER A 7 35.77 70.00 -35.63
C SER A 7 34.31 69.72 -35.25
N GLN A 8 33.64 68.87 -36.02
CA GLN A 8 32.35 68.31 -35.64
C GLN A 8 32.57 67.16 -34.64
N ARG A 9 32.02 67.30 -33.40
CA ARG A 9 31.92 66.23 -32.44
C ARG A 9 30.61 65.46 -32.67
N LEU A 10 30.69 64.19 -33.13
CA LEU A 10 29.60 63.25 -33.19
C LEU A 10 29.40 62.74 -31.71
N LEU A 11 28.25 63.07 -31.11
CA LEU A 11 27.76 62.40 -29.91
C LEU A 11 27.04 61.11 -30.34
N GLY A 12 27.70 59.96 -30.11
CA GLY A 12 27.07 58.66 -30.26
C GLY A 12 26.21 58.35 -29.01
N ALA A 13 24.89 58.33 -29.16
CA ALA A 13 23.96 57.87 -28.13
C ALA A 13 23.99 56.33 -28.07
N ILE A 14 24.56 55.77 -26.99
CA ILE A 14 24.50 54.32 -26.72
C ILE A 14 23.13 54.02 -26.11
N PHE A 15 22.23 53.39 -26.86
CA PHE A 15 20.98 52.83 -26.38
C PHE A 15 21.28 51.48 -25.70
N ILE A 16 21.31 51.46 -24.36
CA ILE A 16 21.40 50.20 -23.60
C ILE A 16 20.00 49.58 -23.61
N LEU A 17 19.83 48.54 -24.44
CA LEU A 17 18.63 47.69 -24.39
C LEU A 17 18.68 46.81 -23.11
N LEU A 18 17.97 47.19 -22.06
CA LEU A 18 17.76 46.33 -20.91
C LEU A 18 16.81 45.19 -21.33
N THR A 19 17.37 44.04 -21.68
CA THR A 19 16.60 42.80 -21.81
C THR A 19 16.17 42.34 -20.42
N ILE A 20 14.89 42.52 -20.07
CA ILE A 20 14.27 41.90 -18.91
C ILE A 20 14.21 40.38 -19.16
N ILE A 21 15.19 39.65 -18.65
CA ILE A 21 15.12 38.18 -18.57
C ILE A 21 14.08 37.88 -17.52
N PRO A 22 12.92 37.22 -17.87
CA PRO A 22 11.99 36.77 -16.86
C PRO A 22 12.76 35.82 -15.95
N ALA A 23 12.81 36.12 -14.65
CA ALA A 23 13.37 35.22 -13.66
C ALA A 23 12.56 33.92 -13.76
N ALA A 24 13.19 32.86 -14.25
CA ALA A 24 12.62 31.52 -14.20
C ALA A 24 12.30 31.27 -12.74
N GLY A 25 11.01 31.23 -12.41
CA GLY A 25 10.55 31.02 -11.05
C GLY A 25 11.23 29.78 -10.49
N ALA A 26 12.04 29.94 -9.45
CA ALA A 26 12.64 28.80 -8.77
C ALA A 26 11.52 27.84 -8.36
N ALA A 27 11.52 26.63 -8.93
CA ALA A 27 10.52 25.62 -8.57
C ALA A 27 10.57 25.42 -7.06
N THR A 28 9.43 25.58 -6.40
CA THR A 28 9.33 25.37 -4.94
C THR A 28 9.87 23.98 -4.61
N PRO A 29 10.81 23.84 -3.68
CA PRO A 29 11.35 22.52 -3.31
C PRO A 29 10.24 21.59 -2.89
N LEU A 30 10.25 20.36 -3.41
CA LEU A 30 9.28 19.34 -3.03
C LEU A 30 9.45 18.96 -1.55
N HIS A 31 8.34 18.79 -0.83
CA HIS A 31 8.38 18.33 0.55
C HIS A 31 8.64 16.82 0.60
N LYS A 32 9.71 16.41 1.28
CA LYS A 32 10.09 14.99 1.39
C LYS A 32 9.13 14.24 2.31
N VAL A 33 8.64 13.10 1.85
CA VAL A 33 7.84 12.16 2.63
C VAL A 33 8.29 10.72 2.35
N VAL A 34 8.18 9.85 3.34
CA VAL A 34 8.54 8.44 3.20
C VAL A 34 7.29 7.59 3.42
N PHE A 35 7.00 6.75 2.42
CA PHE A 35 6.03 5.67 2.50
C PHE A 35 6.75 4.36 2.70
N VAL A 36 6.44 3.64 3.77
CA VAL A 36 6.94 2.28 3.98
C VAL A 36 5.84 1.26 3.70
N PHE A 37 6.22 0.07 3.24
CA PHE A 37 5.31 -1.06 3.05
C PHE A 37 6.08 -2.37 3.24
N ALA A 38 5.39 -3.41 3.70
CA ALA A 38 5.95 -4.75 3.87
C ALA A 38 5.31 -5.78 2.94
N GLY A 39 4.08 -5.55 2.49
CA GLY A 39 3.37 -6.42 1.55
C GLY A 39 3.81 -6.16 0.12
N PHE A 40 4.56 -7.08 -0.48
CA PHE A 40 5.10 -6.94 -1.83
C PHE A 40 4.26 -7.72 -2.83
N ASN A 41 3.19 -7.11 -3.30
CA ASN A 41 2.31 -7.64 -4.35
C ASN A 41 1.49 -6.50 -5.00
N GLU A 42 0.56 -6.84 -5.88
CA GLU A 42 -0.31 -5.91 -6.63
C GLU A 42 -1.16 -5.00 -5.74
N ARG A 43 -1.40 -5.39 -4.47
CA ARG A 43 -2.16 -4.57 -3.51
C ARG A 43 -1.49 -3.23 -3.19
N THR A 44 -0.16 -3.16 -3.38
CA THR A 44 0.62 -1.92 -3.23
C THR A 44 0.67 -1.11 -4.54
N GLY A 45 0.09 -1.61 -5.61
CA GLY A 45 0.15 -1.02 -6.96
C GLY A 45 -0.26 0.44 -7.04
N TYR A 46 -1.21 0.87 -6.21
CA TYR A 46 -1.62 2.27 -6.15
C TYR A 46 -0.48 3.23 -5.75
N ILE A 47 0.44 2.81 -4.86
CA ILE A 47 1.64 3.62 -4.53
C ILE A 47 2.62 3.63 -5.70
N PHE A 48 2.80 2.48 -6.36
CA PHE A 48 3.69 2.37 -7.51
C PHE A 48 3.23 3.26 -8.67
N VAL A 49 1.94 3.28 -8.95
CA VAL A 49 1.32 4.16 -9.95
C VAL A 49 1.49 5.62 -9.55
N ALA A 50 1.23 5.99 -8.30
CA ALA A 50 1.40 7.36 -7.82
C ALA A 50 2.85 7.85 -7.97
N LYS A 51 3.84 6.98 -7.74
CA LYS A 51 5.27 7.29 -7.87
C LYS A 51 5.70 7.38 -9.32
N ASP A 52 5.42 6.37 -10.14
CA ASP A 52 5.88 6.32 -11.54
C ASP A 52 5.25 7.40 -12.41
N LEU A 53 3.99 7.77 -12.14
CA LEU A 53 3.28 8.82 -12.86
C LEU A 53 3.42 10.20 -12.20
N ARG A 54 4.27 10.31 -11.18
CA ARG A 54 4.62 11.58 -10.52
C ARG A 54 3.44 12.29 -9.85
N PHE A 55 2.40 11.56 -9.44
CA PHE A 55 1.24 12.17 -8.78
C PHE A 55 1.59 12.79 -7.42
N PHE A 56 2.63 12.30 -6.76
CA PHE A 56 3.15 12.93 -5.55
C PHE A 56 3.81 14.28 -5.85
N GLU A 57 4.62 14.34 -6.90
CA GLU A 57 5.30 15.58 -7.34
C GLU A 57 4.28 16.65 -7.78
N GLU A 58 3.17 16.27 -8.42
CA GLU A 58 2.07 17.18 -8.74
C GLU A 58 1.43 17.79 -7.48
N GLN A 59 1.51 17.11 -6.36
CA GLN A 59 1.07 17.60 -5.05
C GLN A 59 2.21 18.28 -4.26
N GLY A 60 3.35 18.57 -4.88
CA GLY A 60 4.49 19.20 -4.23
C GLY A 60 5.22 18.28 -3.23
N LEU A 61 5.13 16.95 -3.40
CA LEU A 61 5.77 15.96 -2.53
C LEU A 61 6.87 15.21 -3.28
N ASP A 62 8.04 15.05 -2.65
CA ASP A 62 9.06 14.07 -3.04
C ASP A 62 8.85 12.81 -2.19
N ALA A 63 8.06 11.87 -2.71
CA ALA A 63 7.74 10.64 -2.00
C ALA A 63 8.82 9.57 -2.25
N GLN A 64 9.45 9.10 -1.18
CA GLN A 64 10.29 7.92 -1.17
C GLN A 64 9.43 6.70 -0.84
N ILE A 65 9.52 5.65 -1.66
CA ILE A 65 8.75 4.41 -1.50
C ILE A 65 9.71 3.31 -1.05
N VAL A 66 9.59 2.86 0.20
CA VAL A 66 10.56 1.97 0.84
C VAL A 66 9.90 0.65 1.23
N GLN A 67 10.34 -0.43 0.60
CA GLN A 67 9.99 -1.78 1.01
C GLN A 67 10.78 -2.15 2.28
N VAL A 68 10.09 -2.66 3.30
CA VAL A 68 10.70 -3.17 4.53
C VAL A 68 10.39 -4.65 4.71
N ARG A 69 11.22 -5.34 5.49
CA ARG A 69 11.17 -6.79 5.65
C ARG A 69 9.83 -7.30 6.23
N ASN A 70 9.24 -6.57 7.17
CA ASN A 70 7.99 -6.94 7.83
C ASN A 70 7.32 -5.73 8.50
N GLY A 71 6.11 -5.94 9.03
CA GLY A 71 5.31 -4.89 9.66
C GLY A 71 5.93 -4.29 10.92
N GLN A 72 6.71 -5.05 11.68
CA GLN A 72 7.38 -4.56 12.89
C GLN A 72 8.42 -3.49 12.54
N VAL A 73 9.21 -3.72 11.47
CA VAL A 73 10.18 -2.73 10.98
C VAL A 73 9.46 -1.47 10.48
N ALA A 74 8.32 -1.61 9.78
CA ALA A 74 7.53 -0.46 9.35
C ALA A 74 7.01 0.37 10.52
N VAL A 75 6.47 -0.29 11.55
CA VAL A 75 6.01 0.39 12.78
C VAL A 75 7.15 1.12 13.47
N SER A 76 8.34 0.50 13.57
CA SER A 76 9.51 1.16 14.15
C SER A 76 9.91 2.42 13.39
N ALA A 77 9.86 2.40 12.04
CA ALA A 77 10.15 3.56 11.21
C ALA A 77 9.15 4.71 11.44
N LEU A 78 7.84 4.39 11.61
CA LEU A 78 6.84 5.41 11.99
C LEU A 78 7.11 5.98 13.39
N ALA A 79 7.39 5.11 14.36
CA ALA A 79 7.66 5.52 15.75
C ALA A 79 8.90 6.42 15.84
N ALA A 80 9.95 6.13 15.05
CA ALA A 80 11.18 6.93 14.97
C ALA A 80 11.03 8.20 14.12
N ASN A 81 9.87 8.46 13.51
CA ASN A 81 9.64 9.56 12.55
C ASN A 81 10.49 9.46 11.26
N GLU A 82 11.03 8.29 10.96
CA GLU A 82 11.77 8.01 9.72
C GLU A 82 10.82 7.81 8.53
N ALA A 83 9.56 7.46 8.80
CA ALA A 83 8.49 7.40 7.82
C ALA A 83 7.25 8.15 8.32
N GLN A 84 6.50 8.76 7.37
CA GLN A 84 5.25 9.45 7.66
C GLN A 84 4.04 8.55 7.41
N PHE A 85 4.14 7.66 6.42
CA PHE A 85 3.03 6.83 5.97
C PHE A 85 3.42 5.36 5.90
N TYR A 86 2.53 4.49 6.35
CA TYR A 86 2.68 3.05 6.24
C TYR A 86 1.49 2.46 5.49
N SER A 87 1.77 1.87 4.32
CA SER A 87 0.78 1.11 3.56
C SER A 87 0.63 -0.28 4.19
N VAL A 88 -0.51 -0.53 4.81
CA VAL A 88 -0.72 -1.73 5.62
C VAL A 88 -2.20 -2.10 5.74
N SER A 89 -2.44 -3.36 6.04
CA SER A 89 -3.74 -3.87 6.50
C SER A 89 -3.85 -3.80 8.04
N ALA A 90 -5.04 -3.94 8.59
CA ALA A 90 -5.20 -4.20 10.01
C ALA A 90 -4.60 -5.57 10.34
N THR A 91 -3.44 -5.56 11.01
CA THR A 91 -2.64 -6.75 11.32
C THR A 91 -2.24 -6.76 12.79
N GLY A 92 -1.76 -7.88 13.28
CA GLY A 92 -1.19 -7.96 14.62
C GLY A 92 -0.04 -6.99 14.86
N ALA A 93 0.76 -6.67 13.81
CA ALA A 93 1.84 -5.69 13.92
C ALA A 93 1.31 -4.26 14.08
N SER A 94 0.41 -3.80 13.20
CA SER A 94 -0.15 -2.44 13.26
C SER A 94 -1.03 -2.24 14.50
N LEU A 95 -1.96 -3.17 14.76
CA LEU A 95 -2.85 -3.09 15.92
C LEU A 95 -2.10 -3.33 17.23
N GLY A 96 -1.05 -4.17 17.23
CA GLY A 96 -0.21 -4.40 18.40
C GLY A 96 0.57 -3.15 18.82
N ALA A 97 1.03 -2.36 17.86
CA ALA A 97 1.65 -1.07 18.13
C ALA A 97 0.66 -0.07 18.75
N MET A 98 -0.58 -0.02 18.21
CA MET A 98 -1.65 0.81 18.76
C MET A 98 -2.03 0.35 20.18
N ALA A 99 -2.11 -0.97 20.41
CA ALA A 99 -2.36 -1.54 21.75
C ALA A 99 -1.23 -1.23 22.75
N ALA A 100 0.00 -1.04 22.28
CA ALA A 100 1.14 -0.62 23.07
C ALA A 100 1.20 0.90 23.31
N GLY A 101 0.21 1.65 22.81
CA GLY A 101 0.09 3.10 23.06
C GLY A 101 0.74 3.99 21.99
N LEU A 102 1.18 3.44 20.84
CA LEU A 102 1.60 4.29 19.74
C LEU A 102 0.40 5.05 19.16
N ASP A 103 0.55 6.34 18.92
CA ASP A 103 -0.47 7.27 18.45
C ASP A 103 -0.81 7.11 16.94
N LEU A 104 -0.94 5.87 16.49
CA LEU A 104 -1.19 5.51 15.11
C LEU A 104 -2.70 5.46 14.80
N ALA A 105 -3.07 5.81 13.56
CA ALA A 105 -4.42 5.63 13.06
C ALA A 105 -4.43 5.22 11.58
N PHE A 106 -5.44 4.46 11.18
CA PHE A 106 -5.80 4.29 9.77
C PHE A 106 -6.43 5.59 9.26
N ILE A 107 -5.79 6.24 8.30
CA ILE A 107 -6.21 7.52 7.71
C ILE A 107 -6.81 7.37 6.31
N ALA A 108 -6.60 6.22 5.68
CA ALA A 108 -7.23 5.83 4.43
C ALA A 108 -7.40 4.32 4.34
N GLY A 109 -8.41 3.87 3.57
CA GLY A 109 -8.67 2.47 3.24
C GLY A 109 -8.79 2.30 1.73
N ILE A 110 -7.89 1.54 1.16
CA ILE A 110 -7.80 1.32 -0.29
C ILE A 110 -8.52 0.03 -0.68
N VAL A 111 -8.39 -1.03 0.13
CA VAL A 111 -9.15 -2.28 0.02
C VAL A 111 -9.81 -2.55 1.36
N ASN A 112 -11.14 -2.59 1.39
CA ASN A 112 -11.93 -2.68 2.62
C ASN A 112 -12.61 -4.04 2.82
N LYS A 113 -12.02 -5.10 2.28
CA LYS A 113 -12.45 -6.49 2.44
C LYS A 113 -11.26 -7.44 2.38
N LEU A 114 -11.46 -8.66 2.82
CA LEU A 114 -10.47 -9.71 2.60
C LEU A 114 -10.39 -10.02 1.11
N ASP A 115 -9.19 -10.32 0.61
CA ASP A 115 -8.92 -10.55 -0.81
C ASP A 115 -7.71 -11.46 -1.00
N GLY A 116 -7.41 -11.82 -2.26
CA GLY A 116 -6.34 -12.74 -2.62
C GLY A 116 -6.76 -14.20 -2.54
N ASP A 117 -5.87 -15.08 -2.91
CA ASP A 117 -6.11 -16.51 -3.02
C ASP A 117 -5.48 -17.27 -1.86
N PHE A 118 -6.23 -18.18 -1.28
CA PHE A 118 -5.66 -19.22 -0.42
C PHE A 118 -5.27 -20.39 -1.31
N VAL A 119 -3.97 -20.53 -1.55
CA VAL A 119 -3.42 -21.50 -2.49
C VAL A 119 -2.87 -22.71 -1.74
N VAL A 120 -3.08 -23.89 -2.31
CA VAL A 120 -2.74 -25.16 -1.69
C VAL A 120 -2.06 -26.13 -2.66
N ALA A 121 -1.29 -27.03 -2.11
CA ALA A 121 -0.72 -28.15 -2.85
C ALA A 121 -1.83 -29.00 -3.52
N PRO A 122 -1.56 -29.64 -4.68
CA PRO A 122 -2.58 -30.35 -5.47
C PRO A 122 -3.38 -31.40 -4.69
N LYS A 123 -2.76 -32.02 -3.69
CA LYS A 123 -3.36 -33.06 -2.81
C LYS A 123 -4.43 -32.54 -1.84
N ILE A 124 -4.51 -31.22 -1.63
CA ILE A 124 -5.47 -30.59 -0.72
C ILE A 124 -6.70 -30.19 -1.52
N ALA A 125 -7.87 -30.70 -1.18
CA ALA A 125 -9.10 -30.48 -1.91
C ALA A 125 -10.12 -29.63 -1.14
N ALA A 126 -10.07 -29.64 0.19
CA ALA A 126 -11.01 -28.96 1.07
C ALA A 126 -10.30 -28.32 2.26
N PRO A 127 -10.88 -27.31 2.94
CA PRO A 127 -10.30 -26.71 4.15
C PRO A 127 -9.95 -27.73 5.25
N ALA A 128 -10.74 -28.79 5.39
CA ALA A 128 -10.48 -29.85 6.37
C ALA A 128 -9.13 -30.56 6.15
N ASP A 129 -8.63 -30.60 4.91
CA ASP A 129 -7.36 -31.25 4.57
C ASP A 129 -6.13 -30.43 5.04
N LEU A 130 -6.34 -29.19 5.54
CA LEU A 130 -5.30 -28.36 6.13
C LEU A 130 -4.85 -28.84 7.52
N LYS A 131 -5.61 -29.76 8.16
CA LYS A 131 -5.24 -30.34 9.44
C LYS A 131 -3.90 -31.04 9.36
N GLY A 132 -3.00 -30.71 10.30
CA GLY A 132 -1.63 -31.24 10.34
C GLY A 132 -0.69 -30.70 9.27
N LYS A 133 -1.08 -29.68 8.46
CA LYS A 133 -0.30 -29.14 7.36
C LYS A 133 0.54 -27.94 7.76
N PHE A 134 1.54 -27.65 6.93
CA PHE A 134 2.39 -26.46 7.04
C PHE A 134 1.82 -25.33 6.17
N ILE A 135 1.50 -24.20 6.80
CA ILE A 135 1.08 -22.99 6.11
C ILE A 135 2.22 -21.98 6.12
N GLY A 136 2.59 -21.50 4.93
CA GLY A 136 3.62 -20.49 4.76
C GLY A 136 3.13 -19.10 5.14
N ILE A 137 3.98 -18.36 5.88
CA ILE A 137 3.72 -16.98 6.29
C ILE A 137 4.99 -16.12 6.17
N GLN A 138 4.82 -14.80 6.14
CA GLN A 138 5.94 -13.85 6.15
C GLN A 138 6.48 -13.62 7.57
N SER A 139 5.59 -13.47 8.54
CA SER A 139 5.90 -13.30 9.97
C SER A 139 4.65 -13.52 10.82
N ILE A 140 4.82 -13.96 12.05
CA ILE A 140 3.72 -14.05 13.03
C ILE A 140 3.15 -12.64 13.28
N GLY A 141 1.83 -12.51 13.24
CA GLY A 141 1.14 -11.21 13.37
C GLY A 141 1.25 -10.29 12.16
N GLY A 142 1.95 -10.70 11.08
CA GLY A 142 2.00 -9.97 9.82
C GLY A 142 0.74 -10.12 8.97
N GLY A 143 0.71 -9.48 7.78
CA GLY A 143 -0.46 -9.48 6.89
C GLY A 143 -0.86 -10.88 6.45
N VAL A 144 0.07 -11.64 5.86
CA VAL A 144 -0.19 -13.02 5.38
C VAL A 144 -0.71 -13.91 6.51
N TRP A 145 -0.12 -13.80 7.70
CA TRP A 145 -0.60 -14.54 8.87
C TRP A 145 -2.02 -14.13 9.27
N THR A 146 -2.32 -12.82 9.30
CA THR A 146 -3.66 -12.32 9.65
C THR A 146 -4.71 -12.79 8.65
N PHE A 147 -4.43 -12.75 7.35
CA PHE A 147 -5.33 -13.27 6.31
C PHE A 147 -5.56 -14.78 6.48
N THR A 148 -4.47 -15.51 6.75
CA THR A 148 -4.55 -16.95 7.03
C THR A 148 -5.43 -17.23 8.23
N MET A 149 -5.27 -16.49 9.33
CA MET A 149 -6.07 -16.67 10.55
C MET A 149 -7.55 -16.35 10.32
N LEU A 150 -7.87 -15.29 9.55
CA LEU A 150 -9.24 -14.96 9.17
C LEU A 150 -9.87 -16.05 8.29
N ALA A 151 -9.13 -16.61 7.35
CA ALA A 151 -9.58 -17.72 6.52
C ALA A 151 -9.82 -18.99 7.35
N LEU A 152 -8.89 -19.35 8.23
CA LEU A 152 -9.04 -20.49 9.13
C LEU A 152 -10.24 -20.33 10.07
N ASP A 153 -10.45 -19.15 10.67
CA ASP A 153 -11.64 -18.85 11.51
C ASP A 153 -12.93 -19.02 10.70
N HIS A 154 -12.97 -18.54 9.46
CA HIS A 154 -14.12 -18.70 8.56
C HIS A 154 -14.43 -20.17 8.29
N TRP A 155 -13.43 -21.02 8.18
CA TRP A 155 -13.60 -22.47 7.97
C TRP A 155 -13.77 -23.26 9.28
N GLY A 156 -13.81 -22.61 10.43
CA GLY A 156 -13.91 -23.24 11.74
C GLY A 156 -12.67 -24.03 12.16
N LEU A 157 -11.51 -23.74 11.53
CA LEU A 157 -10.24 -24.38 11.85
C LEU A 157 -9.49 -23.55 12.92
N VAL A 158 -8.93 -24.27 13.90
CA VAL A 158 -8.13 -23.69 15.00
C VAL A 158 -6.73 -24.31 14.94
N PRO A 159 -5.67 -23.52 14.69
CA PRO A 159 -4.33 -24.05 14.45
C PRO A 159 -3.85 -25.06 15.51
N GLU A 160 -4.00 -24.74 16.77
CA GLU A 160 -3.55 -25.59 17.87
C GLU A 160 -4.33 -26.91 17.94
N ARG A 161 -5.68 -26.85 17.85
CA ARG A 161 -6.55 -28.02 17.86
C ARG A 161 -6.35 -28.90 16.63
N ASP A 162 -6.24 -28.29 15.45
CA ASP A 162 -6.17 -28.97 14.17
C ASP A 162 -4.72 -29.25 13.73
N LYS A 163 -3.73 -28.99 14.63
CA LYS A 163 -2.29 -29.21 14.41
C LYS A 163 -1.75 -28.55 13.16
N ILE A 164 -2.30 -27.39 12.78
CA ILE A 164 -1.81 -26.58 11.67
C ILE A 164 -0.55 -25.86 12.14
N GLN A 165 0.54 -25.94 11.35
CA GLN A 165 1.82 -25.36 11.70
C GLN A 165 2.15 -24.20 10.76
N PHE A 166 2.62 -23.08 11.30
CA PHE A 166 3.10 -21.95 10.50
C PHE A 166 4.60 -22.04 10.25
N ARG A 167 5.01 -21.82 8.99
CA ARG A 167 6.43 -21.68 8.62
C ARG A 167 6.67 -20.25 8.14
N ILE A 168 7.63 -19.58 8.75
CA ILE A 168 8.12 -18.28 8.30
C ILE A 168 9.01 -18.52 7.09
N VAL A 169 8.55 -18.14 5.90
CA VAL A 169 9.23 -18.40 4.62
C VAL A 169 9.80 -17.10 4.05
N GLY A 170 8.99 -16.05 3.94
CA GLY A 170 9.39 -14.76 3.37
C GLY A 170 8.23 -14.01 2.73
N ASP A 171 8.53 -13.15 1.77
CA ASP A 171 7.52 -12.38 1.03
C ASP A 171 6.74 -13.25 0.02
N GLN A 172 5.86 -12.61 -0.77
CA GLN A 172 4.96 -13.31 -1.71
C GLN A 172 5.71 -14.16 -2.75
N ALA A 173 6.85 -13.68 -3.24
CA ALA A 173 7.65 -14.43 -4.21
C ALA A 173 8.27 -15.66 -3.56
N VAL A 174 8.81 -15.51 -2.34
CA VAL A 174 9.41 -16.62 -1.59
C VAL A 174 8.36 -17.63 -1.11
N LEU A 175 7.15 -17.15 -0.74
CA LEU A 175 6.01 -18.03 -0.42
C LEU A 175 5.57 -18.86 -1.62
N ALA A 176 5.53 -18.27 -2.83
CA ALA A 176 5.24 -18.99 -4.06
C ALA A 176 6.27 -20.09 -4.31
N GLN A 177 7.57 -19.80 -4.14
CA GLN A 177 8.64 -20.82 -4.23
C GLN A 177 8.54 -21.88 -3.13
N GLY A 178 8.13 -21.50 -1.92
CA GLY A 178 7.89 -22.43 -0.82
C GLY A 178 6.80 -23.45 -1.10
N LEU A 179 5.74 -23.05 -1.82
CA LEU A 179 4.71 -23.95 -2.34
C LEU A 179 5.29 -24.89 -3.41
N ILE A 180 5.97 -24.33 -4.42
CA ILE A 180 6.55 -25.09 -5.55
C ILE A 180 7.55 -26.14 -5.04
N SER A 181 8.39 -25.80 -4.08
CA SER A 181 9.38 -26.71 -3.49
C SER A 181 8.79 -27.72 -2.49
N GLY A 182 7.52 -27.58 -2.11
CA GLY A 182 6.90 -28.41 -1.08
C GLY A 182 7.36 -28.07 0.35
N THR A 183 8.03 -26.94 0.56
CA THR A 183 8.41 -26.47 1.91
C THR A 183 7.17 -26.16 2.74
N VAL A 184 6.09 -25.71 2.11
CA VAL A 184 4.78 -25.50 2.71
C VAL A 184 3.68 -26.15 1.87
N ASP A 185 2.59 -26.55 2.51
CA ASP A 185 1.45 -27.18 1.88
C ASP A 185 0.41 -26.17 1.40
N ALA A 186 0.38 -24.99 2.00
CA ALA A 186 -0.57 -23.92 1.71
C ALA A 186 0.03 -22.55 2.01
N ALA A 187 -0.48 -21.51 1.35
CA ALA A 187 -0.18 -20.12 1.65
C ALA A 187 -1.28 -19.18 1.13
N TYR A 188 -1.48 -18.04 1.80
CA TYR A 188 -2.14 -16.91 1.19
C TYR A 188 -1.19 -16.27 0.17
N LEU A 189 -1.69 -16.03 -1.03
CA LEU A 189 -1.00 -15.28 -2.08
C LEU A 189 -1.90 -14.18 -2.66
N GLY A 190 -1.30 -13.05 -3.01
CA GLY A 190 -1.95 -12.10 -3.91
C GLY A 190 -2.18 -12.74 -5.29
N TYR A 191 -3.12 -12.20 -6.05
CA TYR A 191 -3.54 -12.78 -7.34
C TYR A 191 -2.39 -12.93 -8.34
N THR A 192 -1.47 -11.98 -8.34
CA THR A 192 -0.26 -12.00 -9.17
C THR A 192 0.58 -13.26 -8.92
N PHE A 193 0.94 -13.52 -7.67
CA PHE A 193 1.76 -14.67 -7.30
C PHE A 193 0.97 -15.98 -7.26
N SER A 194 -0.33 -15.91 -6.96
CA SER A 194 -1.25 -17.05 -7.12
C SER A 194 -1.27 -17.56 -8.55
N LYS A 195 -1.31 -16.65 -9.53
CA LYS A 195 -1.27 -17.04 -10.96
C LYS A 195 0.01 -17.77 -11.33
N VAL A 196 1.15 -17.33 -10.78
CA VAL A 196 2.45 -17.99 -10.99
C VAL A 196 2.40 -19.46 -10.56
N VAL A 197 1.92 -19.74 -9.34
CA VAL A 197 1.90 -21.12 -8.82
C VAL A 197 0.77 -21.98 -9.43
N GLN A 198 -0.34 -21.37 -9.84
CA GLN A 198 -1.40 -22.08 -10.56
C GLN A 198 -0.89 -22.71 -11.88
N ARG A 199 0.02 -22.02 -12.60
CA ARG A 199 0.68 -22.59 -13.80
C ARG A 199 1.56 -23.80 -13.48
N GLN A 200 1.95 -23.99 -12.21
CA GLN A 200 2.69 -25.16 -11.74
C GLN A 200 1.78 -26.26 -11.16
N GLY A 201 0.45 -26.13 -11.37
CA GLY A 201 -0.54 -27.13 -10.95
C GLY A 201 -1.07 -26.96 -9.52
N PHE A 202 -0.71 -25.87 -8.82
CA PHE A 202 -1.28 -25.59 -7.51
C PHE A 202 -2.72 -25.09 -7.64
N ARG A 203 -3.52 -25.31 -6.59
CA ARG A 203 -4.95 -25.04 -6.60
C ARG A 203 -5.27 -23.83 -5.74
N VAL A 204 -6.18 -23.00 -6.20
CA VAL A 204 -6.88 -22.02 -5.37
C VAL A 204 -7.95 -22.78 -4.58
N LEU A 205 -7.76 -22.91 -3.28
CA LEU A 205 -8.73 -23.49 -2.37
C LEU A 205 -9.92 -22.53 -2.20
N GLN A 206 -9.62 -21.23 -2.07
CA GLN A 206 -10.60 -20.18 -1.92
C GLN A 206 -10.03 -18.84 -2.42
N ASP A 207 -10.80 -18.16 -3.27
CA ASP A 207 -10.66 -16.73 -3.51
C ASP A 207 -11.31 -15.98 -2.34
N LEU A 208 -10.50 -15.35 -1.51
CA LEU A 208 -10.95 -14.71 -0.27
C LEU A 208 -11.79 -13.45 -0.52
N ALA A 209 -11.74 -12.86 -1.72
CA ALA A 209 -12.63 -11.77 -2.08
C ALA A 209 -14.10 -12.22 -2.26
N LYS A 210 -14.33 -13.52 -2.43
CA LYS A 210 -15.68 -14.10 -2.59
C LYS A 210 -16.33 -14.51 -1.27
N VAL A 211 -15.62 -14.35 -0.14
CA VAL A 211 -16.18 -14.59 1.19
C VAL A 211 -16.53 -13.25 1.84
N ASP A 212 -17.60 -13.25 2.63
CA ASP A 212 -18.06 -12.06 3.35
C ASP A 212 -17.36 -11.96 4.72
N ILE A 213 -16.10 -11.53 4.68
CA ILE A 213 -15.28 -11.29 5.86
C ILE A 213 -14.92 -9.80 5.89
N PRO A 214 -15.55 -8.99 6.77
CA PRO A 214 -15.17 -7.59 6.92
C PRO A 214 -13.71 -7.50 7.35
N TYR A 215 -12.94 -6.68 6.63
CA TYR A 215 -11.53 -6.53 6.90
C TYR A 215 -11.02 -5.15 6.46
N GLN A 216 -10.24 -4.47 7.31
CA GLN A 216 -9.44 -3.35 6.85
C GLN A 216 -8.23 -3.93 6.11
N GLY A 217 -8.41 -4.12 4.83
CA GLY A 217 -7.38 -4.61 3.91
C GLY A 217 -6.27 -3.58 3.73
N VAL A 218 -5.90 -3.25 2.51
CA VAL A 218 -4.87 -2.22 2.33
C VAL A 218 -5.41 -0.84 2.71
N GLY A 219 -4.67 -0.15 3.58
CA GLY A 219 -4.92 1.22 3.99
C GLY A 219 -3.61 1.97 4.19
N ILE A 220 -3.73 3.20 4.62
CA ILE A 220 -2.61 4.04 5.04
C ILE A 220 -2.74 4.30 6.53
N VAL A 221 -1.66 4.02 7.26
CA VAL A 221 -1.50 4.38 8.67
C VAL A 221 -0.50 5.52 8.79
N ALA A 222 -0.79 6.47 9.66
CA ALA A 222 0.10 7.56 10.05
C ALA A 222 -0.01 7.83 11.55
N ARG A 223 0.95 8.58 12.11
CA ARG A 223 0.85 9.05 13.49
C ARG A 223 -0.14 10.20 13.58
N ARG A 224 -0.98 10.24 14.62
CA ARG A 224 -1.91 11.35 14.88
C ARG A 224 -1.15 12.66 15.10
N SER A 225 -0.05 12.61 15.86
CA SER A 225 0.84 13.77 16.05
C SER A 225 1.37 14.35 14.73
N PHE A 226 1.68 13.52 13.75
CA PHE A 226 2.05 13.99 12.41
C PHE A 226 0.86 14.65 11.69
N LEU A 227 -0.34 14.08 11.78
CA LEU A 227 -1.56 14.66 11.18
C LEU A 227 -1.90 16.03 11.79
N ASP A 228 -1.65 16.20 13.09
CA ASP A 228 -1.91 17.46 13.80
C ASP A 228 -0.87 18.54 13.45
N GLN A 229 0.39 18.14 13.25
CA GLN A 229 1.50 19.04 12.91
C GLN A 229 1.57 19.41 11.42
N SER A 230 1.19 18.49 10.54
CA SER A 230 1.33 18.63 9.09
C SER A 230 0.09 18.09 8.32
N PRO A 231 -1.11 18.59 8.63
CA PRO A 231 -2.35 18.10 8.01
C PRO A 231 -2.38 18.34 6.50
N ASP A 232 -1.75 19.41 6.02
CA ASP A 232 -1.61 19.73 4.60
C ASP A 232 -0.75 18.71 3.83
N VAL A 233 0.31 18.20 4.45
CA VAL A 233 1.17 17.15 3.87
C VAL A 233 0.39 15.85 3.73
N ALA A 234 -0.37 15.47 4.78
CA ALA A 234 -1.22 14.30 4.75
C ALA A 234 -2.33 14.42 3.69
N GLU A 235 -2.96 15.60 3.58
CA GLU A 235 -3.97 15.87 2.54
C GLU A 235 -3.38 15.73 1.13
N ARG A 236 -2.24 16.35 0.85
CA ARG A 236 -1.56 16.26 -0.44
C ARG A 236 -1.17 14.82 -0.78
N ALA A 237 -0.66 14.07 0.20
CA ALA A 237 -0.33 12.66 0.04
C ALA A 237 -1.57 11.82 -0.33
N LEU A 238 -2.70 12.00 0.39
CA LEU A 238 -3.92 11.27 0.11
C LEU A 238 -4.59 11.72 -1.20
N LYS A 239 -4.43 12.97 -1.65
CA LYS A 239 -4.85 13.42 -3.00
C LYS A 239 -4.10 12.67 -4.10
N ALA A 240 -2.77 12.53 -3.97
CA ALA A 240 -1.97 11.75 -4.90
C ALA A 240 -2.42 10.27 -4.95
N ILE A 241 -2.68 9.68 -3.79
CA ILE A 241 -3.20 8.31 -3.67
C ILE A 241 -4.58 8.16 -4.29
N ALA A 242 -5.52 9.08 -4.02
CA ALA A 242 -6.86 9.05 -4.61
C ALA A 242 -6.80 9.14 -6.15
N LYS A 243 -5.96 10.03 -6.69
CA LYS A 243 -5.70 10.15 -8.14
C LYS A 243 -5.14 8.84 -8.70
N SER A 244 -4.22 8.21 -8.00
CA SER A 244 -3.64 6.93 -8.41
C SER A 244 -4.66 5.79 -8.41
N VAL A 245 -5.53 5.72 -7.39
CA VAL A 245 -6.62 4.74 -7.35
C VAL A 245 -7.57 4.94 -8.53
N ALA A 246 -7.97 6.17 -8.83
CA ALA A 246 -8.83 6.48 -9.97
C ALA A 246 -8.15 6.09 -11.31
N TYR A 247 -6.87 6.42 -11.47
CA TYR A 247 -6.08 6.03 -12.64
C TYR A 247 -6.01 4.50 -12.81
N PHE A 248 -5.78 3.78 -11.71
CA PHE A 248 -5.69 2.32 -11.71
C PHE A 248 -7.02 1.67 -12.10
N GLN A 249 -8.15 2.26 -11.73
CA GLN A 249 -9.49 1.76 -12.01
C GLN A 249 -9.98 2.04 -13.43
N ASP A 250 -9.42 3.04 -14.10
CA ASP A 250 -9.79 3.37 -15.47
C ASP A 250 -9.26 2.30 -16.45
N ALA A 251 -10.19 1.69 -17.18
CA ALA A 251 -9.88 0.64 -18.16
C ALA A 251 -8.92 1.14 -19.26
N ALA A 252 -8.95 2.43 -19.61
CA ALA A 252 -8.07 3.01 -20.61
C ALA A 252 -6.59 2.94 -20.19
N ASN A 253 -6.31 2.90 -18.89
CA ASN A 253 -4.97 2.88 -18.33
C ASN A 253 -4.42 1.46 -18.06
N LYS A 254 -5.20 0.40 -18.39
CA LYS A 254 -4.85 -1.00 -18.08
C LYS A 254 -3.40 -1.33 -18.43
N GLN A 255 -2.97 -1.04 -19.66
CA GLN A 255 -1.61 -1.40 -20.12
C GLN A 255 -0.52 -0.65 -19.35
N SER A 256 -0.75 0.63 -19.04
CA SER A 256 0.19 1.42 -18.22
C SER A 256 0.34 0.83 -16.83
N VAL A 257 -0.77 0.50 -16.18
CA VAL A 257 -0.76 -0.12 -14.84
C VAL A 257 -0.08 -1.49 -14.86
N VAL A 258 -0.37 -2.33 -15.86
CA VAL A 258 0.29 -3.64 -16.04
C VAL A 258 1.80 -3.47 -16.14
N ASN A 259 2.29 -2.52 -16.96
CA ASN A 259 3.71 -2.26 -17.11
C ASN A 259 4.37 -1.79 -15.80
N ILE A 260 3.67 -0.96 -15.02
CA ILE A 260 4.14 -0.51 -13.70
C ILE A 260 4.22 -1.70 -12.72
N LEU A 261 3.20 -2.56 -12.67
CA LEU A 261 3.23 -3.77 -11.84
C LEU A 261 4.37 -4.72 -12.24
N MET A 262 4.56 -4.95 -13.55
CA MET A 262 5.68 -5.75 -14.07
C MET A 262 7.03 -5.24 -13.56
N LYS A 263 7.25 -3.92 -13.69
CA LYS A 263 8.48 -3.25 -13.27
C LYS A 263 8.74 -3.41 -11.77
N TRP A 264 7.77 -3.02 -10.95
CA TRP A 264 7.93 -2.97 -9.51
C TRP A 264 7.99 -4.37 -8.87
N LEU A 265 7.12 -5.28 -9.30
CA LEU A 265 7.03 -6.64 -8.76
C LEU A 265 8.01 -7.62 -9.42
N ARG A 266 8.76 -7.17 -10.45
CA ARG A 266 9.72 -8.01 -11.20
C ARG A 266 9.11 -9.30 -11.71
N LEU A 267 7.91 -9.18 -12.31
CA LEU A 267 7.15 -10.35 -12.74
C LEU A 267 7.73 -10.94 -14.03
N PRO A 268 7.74 -12.28 -14.16
CA PRO A 268 8.31 -12.95 -15.32
C PRO A 268 7.41 -12.87 -16.56
N GLN A 269 6.09 -12.70 -16.38
CA GLN A 269 5.12 -12.72 -17.47
C GLN A 269 4.06 -11.64 -17.27
N VAL A 270 3.58 -11.10 -18.40
CA VAL A 270 2.54 -10.05 -18.44
C VAL A 270 1.23 -10.53 -17.80
N ASP A 271 0.84 -11.78 -18.04
CA ASP A 271 -0.39 -12.36 -17.50
C ASP A 271 -0.45 -12.36 -15.97
N ASP A 272 0.70 -12.40 -15.30
CA ASP A 272 0.79 -12.32 -13.84
C ASP A 272 0.38 -10.93 -13.35
N ALA A 273 0.87 -9.88 -14.03
CA ALA A 273 0.49 -8.51 -13.74
C ALA A 273 -0.95 -8.20 -14.11
N VAL A 274 -1.45 -8.77 -15.23
CA VAL A 274 -2.85 -8.63 -15.65
C VAL A 274 -3.80 -9.15 -14.58
N ALA A 275 -3.53 -10.34 -14.02
CA ALA A 275 -4.37 -10.92 -12.96
C ALA A 275 -4.46 -9.99 -11.73
N GLY A 276 -3.33 -9.45 -11.29
CA GLY A 276 -3.27 -8.49 -10.18
C GLY A 276 -3.99 -7.17 -10.51
N GLN A 277 -3.79 -6.64 -11.72
CA GLN A 277 -4.43 -5.41 -12.15
C GLN A 277 -5.96 -5.56 -12.21
N GLU A 278 -6.48 -6.62 -12.79
CA GLU A 278 -7.92 -6.86 -12.91
C GLU A 278 -8.59 -7.00 -11.54
N ALA A 279 -7.95 -7.73 -10.63
CA ALA A 279 -8.44 -7.86 -9.27
C ALA A 279 -8.46 -6.51 -8.54
N MET A 280 -7.34 -5.79 -8.53
CA MET A 280 -7.26 -4.51 -7.80
C MET A 280 -8.14 -3.43 -8.43
N ARG A 281 -8.35 -3.43 -9.73
CA ARG A 281 -9.27 -2.52 -10.40
C ARG A 281 -10.69 -2.56 -9.82
N THR A 282 -11.13 -3.74 -9.38
CA THR A 282 -12.46 -3.94 -8.78
C THR A 282 -12.47 -3.81 -7.25
N LEU A 283 -11.34 -4.08 -6.61
CA LEU A 283 -11.23 -4.12 -5.15
C LEU A 283 -10.84 -2.77 -4.53
N TYR A 284 -10.15 -1.90 -5.26
CA TYR A 284 -9.82 -0.58 -4.75
C TYR A 284 -11.08 0.26 -4.52
N SER A 285 -11.14 0.89 -3.37
CA SER A 285 -12.21 1.81 -3.01
C SER A 285 -11.97 3.19 -3.60
N LYS A 286 -12.90 3.70 -4.42
CA LYS A 286 -12.81 5.06 -4.99
C LYS A 286 -12.71 6.14 -3.92
N ARG A 287 -13.45 5.99 -2.82
CA ARG A 287 -13.53 6.98 -1.75
C ARG A 287 -12.47 6.83 -0.68
N ILE A 288 -11.60 5.89 -0.76
CA ILE A 288 -10.48 5.57 0.14
C ILE A 288 -10.76 5.75 1.66
N PHE A 289 -12.01 5.64 2.13
CA PHE A 289 -12.34 5.69 3.55
C PHE A 289 -11.87 4.40 4.25
N PRO A 290 -11.24 4.49 5.40
CA PRO A 290 -10.93 3.31 6.21
C PRO A 290 -12.22 2.67 6.74
N THR A 291 -12.19 1.36 7.02
CA THR A 291 -13.35 0.62 7.54
C THR A 291 -13.20 0.29 9.03
N VAL A 292 -14.02 0.92 9.86
CA VAL A 292 -14.09 0.63 11.31
C VAL A 292 -14.51 -0.83 11.54
N GLU A 293 -15.47 -1.34 10.77
CA GLU A 293 -15.95 -2.72 10.89
C GLU A 293 -14.85 -3.74 10.60
N GLY A 294 -14.06 -3.49 9.53
CA GLY A 294 -12.92 -4.34 9.18
C GLY A 294 -11.82 -4.34 10.26
N VAL A 295 -11.56 -3.20 10.88
CA VAL A 295 -10.64 -3.10 12.04
C VAL A 295 -11.22 -3.89 13.22
N ARG A 296 -12.51 -3.70 13.53
CA ARG A 296 -13.19 -4.38 14.64
C ARG A 296 -13.13 -5.90 14.51
N ASN A 297 -13.36 -6.43 13.29
CA ASN A 297 -13.27 -7.87 13.05
C ASN A 297 -11.85 -8.40 13.29
N THR A 298 -10.83 -7.67 12.87
CA THR A 298 -9.43 -8.05 13.14
C THR A 298 -9.11 -8.02 14.63
N VAL A 299 -9.54 -6.98 15.34
CA VAL A 299 -9.40 -6.90 16.82
C VAL A 299 -10.05 -8.11 17.47
N ARG A 300 -11.26 -8.52 17.05
CA ARG A 300 -11.97 -9.71 17.56
C ARG A 300 -11.13 -10.99 17.39
N ILE A 301 -10.54 -11.20 16.23
CA ILE A 301 -9.70 -12.39 15.97
C ILE A 301 -8.43 -12.36 16.81
N LEU A 302 -7.74 -11.21 16.83
CA LEU A 302 -6.49 -11.07 17.58
C LEU A 302 -6.69 -11.17 19.09
N SER A 303 -7.84 -10.72 19.62
CA SER A 303 -8.16 -10.80 21.05
C SER A 303 -8.30 -12.24 21.56
N ARG A 304 -8.57 -13.20 20.69
CA ARG A 304 -8.59 -14.64 21.06
C ARG A 304 -7.18 -15.20 21.29
N ILE A 305 -6.18 -14.54 20.72
CA ILE A 305 -4.79 -15.00 20.75
C ILE A 305 -4.00 -14.24 21.83
N ASP A 306 -4.28 -12.93 21.98
CA ASP A 306 -3.60 -12.08 22.95
C ASP A 306 -4.59 -11.03 23.51
N ALA A 307 -4.81 -11.10 24.82
CA ALA A 307 -5.76 -10.24 25.54
C ALA A 307 -5.47 -8.74 25.42
N LYS A 308 -4.24 -8.33 25.03
CA LYS A 308 -3.92 -6.91 24.83
C LYS A 308 -4.79 -6.26 23.76
N PHE A 309 -5.21 -7.02 22.74
CA PHE A 309 -6.07 -6.51 21.66
C PHE A 309 -7.51 -6.26 22.13
N ALA A 310 -7.99 -6.95 23.17
CA ALA A 310 -9.35 -6.76 23.68
C ALA A 310 -9.62 -5.34 24.26
N LYS A 311 -8.53 -4.57 24.54
CA LYS A 311 -8.62 -3.18 25.01
C LYS A 311 -8.83 -2.18 23.89
N LEU A 312 -8.63 -2.59 22.63
CA LEU A 312 -8.74 -1.70 21.47
C LEU A 312 -10.21 -1.49 21.10
N LYS A 313 -10.59 -0.25 20.89
CA LYS A 313 -11.86 0.15 20.27
C LYS A 313 -11.58 0.53 18.82
N ALA A 314 -12.23 -0.13 17.88
CA ALA A 314 -11.95 0.06 16.45
C ALA A 314 -12.15 1.51 15.99
N GLU A 315 -13.10 2.21 16.59
CA GLU A 315 -13.41 3.62 16.36
C GLU A 315 -12.22 4.53 16.69
N ASP A 316 -11.46 4.18 17.74
CA ASP A 316 -10.28 4.95 18.17
C ASP A 316 -9.05 4.68 17.29
N LEU A 317 -9.08 3.68 16.42
CA LEU A 317 -7.99 3.29 15.54
C LEU A 317 -8.07 3.88 14.13
N VAL A 318 -9.13 4.65 13.86
CA VAL A 318 -9.43 5.25 12.57
C VAL A 318 -9.45 6.76 12.71
N ASP A 319 -8.92 7.47 11.73
CA ASP A 319 -8.97 8.93 11.65
C ASP A 319 -9.39 9.36 10.24
N GLU A 320 -10.65 9.73 10.10
CA GLU A 320 -11.24 10.10 8.82
C GLU A 320 -11.16 11.60 8.51
N ARG A 321 -10.52 12.42 9.36
CA ARG A 321 -10.52 13.89 9.21
C ARG A 321 -10.08 14.33 7.81
N ILE A 322 -9.01 13.76 7.31
CA ILE A 322 -8.46 14.13 6.00
C ILE A 322 -9.35 13.61 4.85
N VAL A 323 -9.74 12.32 4.86
CA VAL A 323 -10.58 11.77 3.78
C VAL A 323 -11.94 12.42 3.71
N ARG A 324 -12.54 12.82 4.86
CA ARG A 324 -13.78 13.62 4.91
C ARG A 324 -13.60 15.01 4.31
N LYS A 325 -12.43 15.63 4.51
CA LYS A 325 -12.10 16.90 3.85
C LYS A 325 -11.98 16.70 2.34
N LEU A 326 -11.23 15.69 1.88
CA LEU A 326 -11.11 15.38 0.45
C LEU A 326 -12.46 15.12 -0.22
N GLU A 327 -13.37 14.47 0.48
CA GLU A 327 -14.72 14.23 -0.02
C GLU A 327 -15.51 15.53 -0.21
N ARG A 328 -15.48 16.43 0.80
CA ARG A 328 -16.10 17.75 0.66
C ARG A 328 -15.51 18.58 -0.47
N ASP A 329 -14.20 18.46 -0.69
CA ASP A 329 -13.46 19.14 -1.76
C ASP A 329 -13.70 18.50 -3.15
N GLY A 330 -14.48 17.41 -3.21
CA GLY A 330 -14.87 16.75 -4.46
C GLY A 330 -13.79 15.88 -5.11
N VAL A 331 -12.77 15.45 -4.36
CA VAL A 331 -11.65 14.65 -4.86
C VAL A 331 -12.09 13.28 -5.37
N PHE A 332 -13.18 12.71 -4.86
CA PHE A 332 -13.68 11.37 -5.19
C PHE A 332 -14.82 11.35 -6.23
N LYS A 333 -15.03 12.43 -6.95
CA LYS A 333 -16.05 12.55 -7.99
C LYS A 333 -15.64 11.92 -9.31
#